data_82f20a7a6d25ada3f07dfe6ffb050554
#
_entry.id   82f20a7a6d25ada3f07dfe6ffb050554
#
_cell.length_a   1.000
_cell.length_b   1.000
_cell.length_c   1.000
_cell.angle_alpha   90.00
_cell.angle_beta   90.00
_cell.angle_gamma   90.00
#
_symmetry.space_group_name_H-M   'P 1'
#
loop_
_entity.id
_entity.type
_entity.pdbx_description
1 polymer ?
#
loop_
_entity_poly.entity_id
_entity_poly.type
_entity_poly.pdbx_seq_one_letter_code
_entity_poly.pdbx_strand_id
1 'polypeptide(L)'
;MVTVQRRTETQRSRLVGGVVACVLVIAGTSDATAQTYHSGQNLQPVFEGWEQNTDGSFNMVFGYLNRNYEEELNIPVGPDNFLEPGDVDRGQPSYFYPRRQRVVWRVRVPADWGDKELVWTLTANGVTHKAYATLKRDYFIDKLVIQANYGAAGAAGGTPELPGNEAPALIVEGPDTRTHRLGQVLALDVVVTDDGVPRARPLAPTNPR
;
A
#
# COMPACT_ATOMS: atom_id res chain seq x y z
N MET A 1 25.79 46.59 -70.82
CA MET A 1 27.02 45.92 -70.31
C MET A 1 26.85 45.53 -68.86
N VAL A 2 26.62 44.27 -68.65
CA VAL A 2 27.05 43.39 -67.61
C VAL A 2 27.03 43.88 -66.15
N THR A 3 26.25 43.30 -65.25
CA THR A 3 26.82 42.72 -64.07
C THR A 3 25.90 41.60 -63.58
N VAL A 4 26.40 40.40 -63.72
CA VAL A 4 25.89 39.13 -63.08
C VAL A 4 26.69 38.93 -61.80
N GLN A 5 26.05 38.24 -60.88
CA GLN A 5 26.54 37.49 -59.69
C GLN A 5 26.55 38.19 -58.34
N ARG A 6 25.57 37.76 -57.54
CA ARG A 6 25.71 37.34 -56.16
C ARG A 6 24.44 36.60 -55.71
N ARG A 7 24.37 35.34 -56.02
CA ARG A 7 23.28 34.46 -55.46
C ARG A 7 23.73 33.02 -55.28
N THR A 8 24.78 32.77 -54.50
CA THR A 8 25.17 31.39 -54.22
C THR A 8 25.70 31.13 -52.81
N GLU A 9 25.94 32.13 -51.97
CA GLU A 9 26.50 31.85 -50.63
C GLU A 9 25.43 31.74 -49.48
N THR A 10 24.24 32.31 -49.66
CA THR A 10 23.23 32.36 -48.62
C THR A 10 22.43 31.04 -48.47
N GLN A 11 22.46 30.18 -49.47
CA GLN A 11 21.69 28.93 -49.44
C GLN A 11 22.44 27.79 -48.78
N ARG A 12 23.79 27.79 -48.80
CA ARG A 12 24.59 26.74 -48.14
C ARG A 12 24.64 26.90 -46.63
N SER A 13 24.64 28.11 -46.10
CA SER A 13 24.65 28.36 -44.64
C SER A 13 23.35 28.00 -43.96
N ARG A 14 22.21 28.08 -44.63
CA ARG A 14 20.89 27.69 -44.07
C ARG A 14 20.69 26.18 -43.99
N LEU A 15 21.24 25.42 -44.92
CA LEU A 15 21.18 23.96 -44.92
C LEU A 15 22.06 23.33 -43.82
N VAL A 16 23.25 23.89 -43.58
CA VAL A 16 24.16 23.42 -42.53
C VAL A 16 23.60 23.75 -41.13
N GLY A 17 22.99 24.93 -40.94
CA GLY A 17 22.35 25.31 -39.70
C GLY A 17 21.13 24.44 -39.36
N GLY A 18 20.34 24.04 -40.37
CA GLY A 18 19.17 23.17 -40.17
C GLY A 18 19.53 21.74 -39.79
N VAL A 19 20.59 21.18 -40.35
CA VAL A 19 21.06 19.81 -40.01
C VAL A 19 21.68 19.75 -38.62
N VAL A 20 22.42 20.76 -38.19
CA VAL A 20 22.98 20.84 -36.84
C VAL A 20 21.88 21.00 -35.78
N ALA A 21 20.83 21.78 -36.05
CA ALA A 21 19.70 21.93 -35.15
C ALA A 21 18.88 20.61 -35.01
N CYS A 22 18.68 19.85 -36.09
CA CYS A 22 18.01 18.57 -36.05
C CYS A 22 18.83 17.48 -35.31
N VAL A 23 20.14 17.47 -35.42
CA VAL A 23 21.00 16.50 -34.72
C VAL A 23 21.05 16.79 -33.23
N LEU A 24 21.01 18.05 -32.80
CA LEU A 24 20.97 18.43 -31.39
C LEU A 24 19.64 18.06 -30.69
N VAL A 25 18.52 18.03 -31.43
CA VAL A 25 17.22 17.62 -30.88
C VAL A 25 17.12 16.09 -30.69
N ILE A 26 17.82 15.32 -31.53
CA ILE A 26 17.81 13.84 -31.42
C ILE A 26 18.74 13.33 -30.29
N ALA A 27 19.76 14.08 -29.91
CA ALA A 27 20.68 13.71 -28.82
C ALA A 27 20.11 13.95 -27.41
N GLY A 28 18.92 14.56 -27.30
CA GLY A 28 18.29 14.91 -26.02
C GLY A 28 17.18 13.98 -25.52
N THR A 29 16.85 12.91 -26.25
CA THR A 29 15.92 11.90 -25.74
C THR A 29 16.66 10.90 -24.86
N SER A 30 16.99 11.33 -23.63
CA SER A 30 17.29 10.38 -22.57
C SER A 30 16.03 9.57 -22.36
N ASP A 31 16.06 8.28 -22.66
CA ASP A 31 15.02 7.36 -22.21
C ASP A 31 14.92 7.49 -20.68
N ALA A 32 13.88 8.20 -20.23
CA ALA A 32 13.53 8.25 -18.82
C ALA A 32 13.02 6.88 -18.44
N THR A 33 13.92 5.93 -18.17
CA THR A 33 13.56 4.65 -17.57
C THR A 33 13.01 4.95 -16.19
N ALA A 34 11.75 4.56 -15.95
CA ALA A 34 11.16 4.67 -14.63
C ALA A 34 12.04 3.88 -13.66
N GLN A 35 12.63 4.59 -12.68
CA GLN A 35 13.53 3.97 -11.71
C GLN A 35 12.71 3.07 -10.79
N THR A 36 12.97 1.77 -10.85
CA THR A 36 12.35 0.76 -10.01
C THR A 36 13.32 0.40 -8.89
N TYR A 37 12.87 0.56 -7.65
CA TYR A 37 13.67 0.25 -6.48
C TYR A 37 13.27 -1.12 -5.92
N HIS A 38 14.15 -2.09 -6.01
CA HIS A 38 13.95 -3.41 -5.43
C HIS A 38 14.02 -3.35 -3.90
N SER A 39 14.98 -2.60 -3.34
CA SER A 39 15.25 -2.46 -1.91
C SER A 39 15.77 -1.08 -1.53
N GLY A 40 15.93 -0.81 -0.22
CA GLY A 40 16.52 0.42 0.31
C GLY A 40 15.56 1.61 0.37
N GLN A 41 14.28 1.42 0.05
CA GLN A 41 13.29 2.49 0.08
C GLN A 41 12.58 2.58 1.44
N ASN A 42 12.00 3.75 1.70
CA ASN A 42 11.27 4.01 2.94
C ASN A 42 9.90 3.33 2.99
N LEU A 43 9.32 3.36 4.18
CA LEU A 43 8.01 2.83 4.53
C LEU A 43 7.12 3.98 5.01
N GLN A 44 5.92 4.10 4.46
CA GLN A 44 4.96 5.14 4.82
C GLN A 44 3.73 4.53 5.49
N PRO A 45 3.39 4.89 6.73
CA PRO A 45 2.10 4.56 7.33
C PRO A 45 1.00 5.35 6.63
N VAL A 46 -0.19 4.78 6.56
CA VAL A 46 -1.35 5.41 5.92
C VAL A 46 -2.57 5.25 6.81
N PHE A 47 -3.24 6.35 7.08
CA PHE A 47 -4.56 6.33 7.66
C PHE A 47 -5.60 6.12 6.56
N GLU A 48 -6.38 5.04 6.65
CA GLU A 48 -7.39 4.67 5.65
C GLU A 48 -8.75 5.28 5.94
N GLY A 49 -9.02 5.56 7.21
CA GLY A 49 -10.30 6.07 7.70
C GLY A 49 -10.70 5.45 9.03
N TRP A 50 -11.94 5.69 9.45
CA TRP A 50 -12.46 5.16 10.71
C TRP A 50 -13.83 4.51 10.53
N GLU A 51 -14.10 3.53 11.37
CA GLU A 51 -15.36 2.77 11.46
C GLU A 51 -15.99 3.00 12.83
N GLN A 52 -17.32 3.02 12.92
CA GLN A 52 -18.01 3.05 14.18
C GLN A 52 -18.41 1.66 14.63
N ASN A 53 -18.11 1.31 15.86
CA ASN A 53 -18.51 0.05 16.48
C ASN A 53 -19.94 0.16 17.05
N THR A 54 -20.59 -0.98 17.25
CA THR A 54 -21.96 -1.06 17.79
C THR A 54 -22.09 -0.54 19.22
N ASP A 55 -21.00 -0.51 19.98
CA ASP A 55 -20.93 0.01 21.35
C ASP A 55 -20.61 1.50 21.45
N GLY A 56 -20.55 2.17 20.29
CA GLY A 56 -20.27 3.61 20.19
C GLY A 56 -18.78 3.96 20.16
N SER A 57 -17.88 3.02 20.37
CA SER A 57 -16.44 3.23 20.15
C SER A 57 -16.11 3.29 18.66
N PHE A 58 -14.86 3.62 18.34
CA PHE A 58 -14.42 3.72 16.95
C PHE A 58 -13.16 2.87 16.71
N ASN A 59 -12.99 2.43 15.46
CA ASN A 59 -11.75 1.83 14.98
C ASN A 59 -11.09 2.81 14.02
N MET A 60 -9.85 3.21 14.31
CA MET A 60 -8.96 3.86 13.36
C MET A 60 -8.31 2.79 12.50
N VAL A 61 -8.48 2.86 11.19
CA VAL A 61 -8.02 1.85 10.23
C VAL A 61 -6.76 2.31 9.54
N PHE A 62 -5.74 1.48 9.54
CA PHE A 62 -4.45 1.80 8.97
C PHE A 62 -4.03 0.77 7.92
N GLY A 63 -3.26 1.25 6.98
CA GLY A 63 -2.47 0.48 6.04
C GLY A 63 -1.07 1.08 5.93
N TYR A 64 -0.32 0.69 4.93
CA TYR A 64 1.01 1.24 4.67
C TYR A 64 1.40 1.14 3.19
N LEU A 65 2.44 1.87 2.82
CA LEU A 65 3.14 1.73 1.56
C LEU A 65 4.62 1.46 1.82
N ASN A 66 5.04 0.23 1.62
CA ASN A 66 6.44 -0.11 1.49
C ASN A 66 6.86 0.20 0.04
N ARG A 67 7.74 1.17 -0.13
CA ARG A 67 8.14 1.64 -1.47
C ARG A 67 9.08 0.68 -2.19
N ASN A 68 9.59 -0.33 -1.50
CA ASN A 68 10.36 -1.40 -2.10
C ASN A 68 9.47 -2.30 -2.98
N TYR A 69 10.06 -2.88 -4.02
CA TYR A 69 9.39 -3.85 -4.88
C TYR A 69 9.54 -5.27 -4.37
N GLU A 70 10.64 -5.58 -3.67
CA GLU A 70 10.98 -6.93 -3.21
C GLU A 70 11.34 -6.98 -1.73
N GLU A 71 11.90 -5.91 -1.17
CA GLU A 71 12.35 -5.90 0.22
C GLU A 71 11.19 -5.88 1.20
N GLU A 72 11.18 -6.87 2.06
CA GLU A 72 10.32 -6.96 3.23
C GLU A 72 11.04 -6.34 4.44
N LEU A 73 10.35 -5.51 5.19
CA LEU A 73 10.94 -4.78 6.31
C LEU A 73 10.44 -5.34 7.64
N ASN A 74 11.35 -5.58 8.57
CA ASN A 74 11.01 -5.93 9.95
C ASN A 74 11.39 -4.76 10.88
N ILE A 75 10.37 -4.07 11.41
CA ILE A 75 10.51 -2.92 12.31
C ILE A 75 9.71 -3.22 13.57
N PRO A 76 10.35 -3.76 14.61
CA PRO A 76 9.69 -4.06 15.89
C PRO A 76 9.02 -2.84 16.50
N VAL A 77 7.98 -3.06 17.28
CA VAL A 77 7.38 -2.00 18.10
C VAL A 77 8.44 -1.39 19.01
N GLY A 78 8.53 -0.06 19.00
CA GLY A 78 9.57 0.69 19.71
C GLY A 78 9.81 2.06 19.08
N PRO A 79 11.01 2.61 19.18
CA PRO A 79 11.29 4.00 18.76
C PRO A 79 11.07 4.25 17.26
N ASP A 80 11.15 3.21 16.44
CA ASP A 80 10.95 3.30 14.98
C ASP A 80 9.56 2.83 14.52
N ASN A 81 8.71 2.35 15.44
CA ASN A 81 7.35 1.88 15.15
C ASN A 81 6.48 2.03 16.39
N PHE A 82 5.77 3.13 16.50
CA PHE A 82 4.97 3.44 17.68
C PHE A 82 3.74 4.29 17.37
N LEU A 83 2.82 4.31 18.33
CA LEU A 83 1.66 5.20 18.33
C LEU A 83 1.69 6.19 19.48
N GLU A 84 1.02 7.31 19.27
CA GLU A 84 0.76 8.35 20.27
C GLU A 84 -0.56 9.09 19.98
N PRO A 85 -1.32 9.53 20.99
CA PRO A 85 -1.12 9.36 22.42
C PRO A 85 -1.50 7.96 22.91
N GLY A 86 -0.98 7.62 24.07
CA GLY A 86 -1.29 6.38 24.79
C GLY A 86 -0.17 5.34 24.69
N ASP A 87 -0.53 4.06 24.73
CA ASP A 87 0.45 2.98 24.69
C ASP A 87 1.18 2.95 23.34
N VAL A 88 2.50 2.74 23.41
CA VAL A 88 3.37 2.64 22.23
C VAL A 88 3.03 1.43 21.38
N ASP A 89 2.63 0.32 22.04
CA ASP A 89 2.14 -0.91 21.42
C ASP A 89 0.62 -0.94 21.48
N ARG A 90 0.01 -0.96 20.31
CA ARG A 90 -1.43 -1.08 20.15
C ARG A 90 -1.80 -2.16 19.12
N GLY A 91 -0.90 -3.14 18.92
CA GLY A 91 -1.05 -4.24 17.98
C GLY A 91 -0.68 -3.89 16.55
N GLN A 92 0.13 -2.85 16.33
CA GLN A 92 0.63 -2.50 15.01
C GLN A 92 1.53 -3.59 14.43
N PRO A 93 1.55 -3.76 13.10
CA PRO A 93 2.43 -4.71 12.45
C PRO A 93 3.90 -4.34 12.67
N SER A 94 4.75 -5.35 12.83
CA SER A 94 6.20 -5.22 12.85
C SER A 94 6.86 -5.73 11.56
N TYR A 95 6.10 -6.39 10.70
CA TYR A 95 6.57 -6.96 9.44
C TYR A 95 5.79 -6.36 8.27
N PHE A 96 6.50 -5.88 7.25
CA PHE A 96 5.94 -5.06 6.19
C PHE A 96 6.28 -5.61 4.81
N TYR A 97 5.29 -6.22 4.17
CA TYR A 97 5.39 -6.69 2.79
C TYR A 97 5.59 -5.56 1.80
N PRO A 98 6.18 -5.84 0.62
CA PRO A 98 6.37 -4.83 -0.42
C PRO A 98 5.06 -4.20 -0.90
N ARG A 99 5.19 -2.99 -1.42
CA ARG A 99 4.13 -2.22 -2.07
C ARG A 99 3.03 -1.76 -1.11
N ARG A 100 1.88 -1.38 -1.68
CA ARG A 100 0.73 -0.83 -0.93
C ARG A 100 -0.08 -1.94 -0.29
N GLN A 101 -0.19 -1.89 1.04
CA GLN A 101 -1.05 -2.76 1.84
C GLN A 101 -2.15 -1.90 2.46
N ARG A 102 -3.40 -2.23 2.18
CA ARG A 102 -4.56 -1.45 2.63
C ARG A 102 -5.29 -2.17 3.75
N VAL A 103 -5.89 -1.41 4.68
CA VAL A 103 -6.76 -1.95 5.74
C VAL A 103 -6.09 -3.10 6.50
N VAL A 104 -4.82 -2.90 6.88
CA VAL A 104 -3.98 -3.96 7.47
C VAL A 104 -4.39 -4.25 8.90
N TRP A 105 -4.71 -3.19 9.66
CA TRP A 105 -5.00 -3.32 11.08
C TRP A 105 -5.87 -2.17 11.60
N ARG A 106 -6.41 -2.37 12.79
CA ARG A 106 -7.34 -1.44 13.43
C ARG A 106 -6.91 -1.12 14.84
N VAL A 107 -7.04 0.14 15.22
CA VAL A 107 -6.83 0.59 16.60
C VAL A 107 -8.16 1.09 17.15
N ARG A 108 -8.63 0.45 18.20
CA ARG A 108 -9.83 0.88 18.90
C ARG A 108 -9.56 2.12 19.73
N VAL A 109 -10.42 3.11 19.61
CA VAL A 109 -10.45 4.32 20.43
C VAL A 109 -11.83 4.46 21.08
N PRO A 110 -11.93 5.05 22.29
CA PRO A 110 -13.21 5.14 23.01
C PRO A 110 -14.19 6.11 22.34
N ALA A 111 -15.47 6.01 22.74
CA ALA A 111 -16.54 6.86 22.20
C ALA A 111 -16.32 8.36 22.45
N ASP A 112 -15.63 8.73 23.51
CA ASP A 112 -15.28 10.10 23.91
C ASP A 112 -13.92 10.57 23.33
N TRP A 113 -13.43 9.92 22.26
CA TRP A 113 -12.16 10.31 21.63
C TRP A 113 -12.14 11.76 21.18
N GLY A 114 -13.25 12.27 20.64
CA GLY A 114 -13.38 13.65 20.21
C GLY A 114 -12.45 14.02 19.04
N ASP A 115 -11.87 15.22 19.11
CA ASP A 115 -11.01 15.77 18.04
C ASP A 115 -9.51 15.38 18.18
N LYS A 116 -9.20 14.45 19.05
CA LYS A 116 -7.81 13.96 19.24
C LYS A 116 -7.32 13.27 17.97
N GLU A 117 -6.04 13.44 17.69
CA GLU A 117 -5.36 12.67 16.66
C GLU A 117 -4.66 11.45 17.27
N LEU A 118 -4.72 10.32 16.58
CA LEU A 118 -3.88 9.16 16.83
C LEU A 118 -2.81 9.12 15.74
N VAL A 119 -1.55 9.19 16.14
CA VAL A 119 -0.43 9.29 15.21
C VAL A 119 0.37 8.01 15.20
N TRP A 120 0.47 7.36 14.04
CA TRP A 120 1.36 6.24 13.83
C TRP A 120 2.65 6.70 13.19
N THR A 121 3.77 6.48 13.86
CA THR A 121 5.11 6.85 13.40
C THR A 121 5.89 5.60 12.99
N LEU A 122 6.47 5.64 11.80
CA LEU A 122 7.35 4.60 11.26
C LEU A 122 8.66 5.23 10.76
N THR A 123 9.78 4.63 11.14
CA THR A 123 11.11 4.98 10.63
C THR A 123 11.72 3.79 9.92
N ALA A 124 12.07 3.95 8.65
CA ALA A 124 12.71 2.93 7.83
C ALA A 124 13.80 3.55 6.97
N ASN A 125 14.96 2.92 6.88
CA ASN A 125 16.09 3.37 6.07
C ASN A 125 16.46 4.86 6.33
N GLY A 126 16.39 5.28 7.61
CA GLY A 126 16.71 6.64 8.06
C GLY A 126 15.65 7.69 7.75
N VAL A 127 14.48 7.31 7.24
CA VAL A 127 13.38 8.22 6.93
C VAL A 127 12.18 7.93 7.81
N THR A 128 11.70 8.96 8.52
CA THR A 128 10.52 8.88 9.39
C THR A 128 9.29 9.44 8.68
N HIS A 129 8.22 8.67 8.72
CA HIS A 129 6.90 9.08 8.24
C HIS A 129 5.84 8.91 9.33
N LYS A 130 4.79 9.74 9.26
CA LYS A 130 3.67 9.73 10.21
C LYS A 130 2.35 9.67 9.47
N ALA A 131 1.41 8.92 10.03
CA ALA A 131 0.00 8.94 9.64
C ALA A 131 -0.82 9.50 10.79
N TYR A 132 -1.66 10.49 10.50
CA TYR A 132 -2.52 11.18 11.46
C TYR A 132 -3.95 10.71 11.29
N ALA A 133 -4.47 10.01 12.28
CA ALA A 133 -5.82 9.47 12.26
C ALA A 133 -6.76 10.35 13.10
N THR A 134 -7.90 10.70 12.54
CA THR A 134 -8.92 11.58 13.15
C THR A 134 -10.32 11.01 12.92
N LEU A 135 -11.30 11.43 13.76
CA LEU A 135 -12.71 11.10 13.57
C LEU A 135 -13.45 12.12 12.68
N LYS A 136 -12.75 12.90 11.87
CA LYS A 136 -13.39 13.78 10.90
C LYS A 136 -14.28 12.98 9.96
N ARG A 137 -15.50 13.50 9.69
CA ARG A 137 -16.52 12.80 8.92
C ARG A 137 -16.06 12.38 7.52
N ASP A 138 -15.19 13.15 6.90
CA ASP A 138 -14.67 12.88 5.56
C ASP A 138 -13.83 11.58 5.48
N TYR A 139 -13.38 11.08 6.64
CA TYR A 139 -12.64 9.82 6.76
C TYR A 139 -13.48 8.65 7.25
N PHE A 140 -14.82 8.82 7.35
CA PHE A 140 -15.68 7.70 7.68
C PHE A 140 -15.68 6.67 6.55
N ILE A 141 -15.44 5.41 6.91
CA ILE A 141 -15.43 4.28 5.97
C ILE A 141 -16.41 3.20 6.47
N ASP A 142 -17.06 2.57 5.53
CA ASP A 142 -17.89 1.40 5.77
C ASP A 142 -17.36 0.18 4.98
N LYS A 143 -18.04 -0.94 5.14
CA LYS A 143 -17.66 -2.17 4.42
C LYS A 143 -17.61 -1.99 2.90
N LEU A 144 -18.50 -1.17 2.33
CA LEU A 144 -18.53 -0.92 0.88
C LEU A 144 -17.33 -0.13 0.41
N VAL A 145 -16.93 0.90 1.16
CA VAL A 145 -15.73 1.69 0.88
C VAL A 145 -14.48 0.83 0.95
N ILE A 146 -14.39 -0.04 1.98
CA ILE A 146 -13.27 -0.97 2.14
C ILE A 146 -13.20 -1.93 0.95
N GLN A 147 -14.31 -2.57 0.60
CA GLN A 147 -14.39 -3.50 -0.53
C GLN A 147 -14.01 -2.84 -1.85
N ALA A 148 -14.47 -1.61 -2.11
CA ALA A 148 -14.12 -0.85 -3.30
C ALA A 148 -12.61 -0.61 -3.40
N ASN A 149 -11.95 -0.31 -2.28
CA ASN A 149 -10.50 -0.10 -2.23
C ASN A 149 -9.68 -1.39 -2.42
N TYR A 150 -10.24 -2.55 -2.10
CA TYR A 150 -9.63 -3.85 -2.41
C TYR A 150 -9.88 -4.30 -3.85
N GLY A 151 -10.66 -3.57 -4.63
CA GLY A 151 -11.06 -3.97 -5.97
C GLY A 151 -12.16 -5.04 -5.99
N ALA A 152 -12.67 -5.46 -4.84
CA ALA A 152 -13.74 -6.47 -4.76
C ALA A 152 -15.08 -5.91 -5.26
N ALA A 153 -15.32 -4.61 -5.10
CA ALA A 153 -16.48 -3.90 -5.64
C ALA A 153 -16.17 -3.12 -6.93
N GLY A 154 -14.93 -3.19 -7.44
CA GLY A 154 -14.49 -2.50 -8.64
C GLY A 154 -15.08 -3.09 -9.93
N ALA A 155 -14.39 -2.87 -11.05
CA ALA A 155 -14.82 -3.33 -12.38
C ALA A 155 -15.15 -4.84 -12.48
N ALA A 156 -14.73 -5.63 -11.49
CA ALA A 156 -15.09 -7.04 -11.37
C ALA A 156 -16.44 -7.28 -10.67
N GLY A 157 -17.14 -6.22 -10.22
CA GLY A 157 -18.38 -6.33 -9.48
C GLY A 157 -18.19 -7.10 -8.17
N GLY A 158 -18.38 -6.45 -7.03
CA GLY A 158 -18.52 -7.18 -5.78
C GLY A 158 -19.54 -8.30 -5.96
N THR A 159 -19.24 -9.50 -5.45
CA THR A 159 -20.23 -10.56 -5.49
C THR A 159 -21.43 -10.15 -4.65
N PRO A 160 -22.66 -10.43 -5.07
CA PRO A 160 -23.88 -10.16 -4.28
C PRO A 160 -23.85 -10.83 -2.88
N GLU A 161 -22.95 -11.77 -2.70
CA GLU A 161 -22.76 -12.56 -1.50
C GLU A 161 -21.86 -11.88 -0.44
N LEU A 162 -21.19 -10.79 -0.78
CA LEU A 162 -20.35 -10.04 0.18
C LEU A 162 -21.12 -9.28 1.27
N PRO A 163 -22.35 -8.75 1.04
CA PRO A 163 -23.18 -8.30 2.15
C PRO A 163 -23.61 -9.50 3.02
N GLY A 164 -23.14 -9.52 4.27
CA GLY A 164 -23.42 -10.60 5.20
C GLY A 164 -22.29 -11.61 5.39
N ASN A 165 -21.20 -11.50 4.63
CA ASN A 165 -20.00 -12.30 4.85
C ASN A 165 -19.40 -11.99 6.23
N GLU A 166 -19.18 -13.02 7.02
CA GLU A 166 -18.48 -12.95 8.30
C GLU A 166 -17.02 -13.39 8.12
N ALA A 167 -16.14 -12.79 8.90
CA ALA A 167 -14.74 -13.20 8.85
C ALA A 167 -14.58 -14.63 9.40
N PRO A 168 -13.73 -15.48 8.81
CA PRO A 168 -13.44 -16.79 9.35
C PRO A 168 -12.97 -16.71 10.80
N ALA A 169 -13.52 -17.55 11.66
CA ALA A 169 -13.05 -17.71 13.02
C ALA A 169 -11.97 -18.79 13.07
N LEU A 170 -10.86 -18.49 13.73
CA LEU A 170 -9.70 -19.36 13.84
C LEU A 170 -9.44 -19.67 15.32
N ILE A 171 -9.41 -20.96 15.64
CA ILE A 171 -9.12 -21.45 16.99
C ILE A 171 -7.86 -22.31 16.90
N VAL A 172 -6.83 -21.93 17.66
CA VAL A 172 -5.63 -22.76 17.83
C VAL A 172 -5.85 -23.66 19.05
N GLU A 173 -5.90 -24.96 18.81
CA GLU A 173 -6.12 -25.94 19.89
C GLU A 173 -4.89 -26.07 20.80
N GLY A 174 -5.13 -26.28 22.10
CA GLY A 174 -4.10 -26.49 23.11
C GLY A 174 -3.73 -25.23 23.90
N PRO A 175 -2.62 -25.21 24.61
CA PRO A 175 -2.24 -24.11 25.49
C PRO A 175 -1.83 -22.86 24.72
N ASP A 176 -2.19 -21.68 25.25
CA ASP A 176 -1.87 -20.36 24.65
C ASP A 176 -0.36 -20.09 24.61
N THR A 177 0.39 -20.67 25.51
CA THR A 177 1.85 -20.55 25.56
C THR A 177 2.51 -21.89 25.31
N ARG A 178 3.44 -21.93 24.36
CA ARG A 178 4.20 -23.13 23.99
C ARG A 178 5.69 -22.85 24.03
N THR A 179 6.45 -23.78 24.61
CA THR A 179 7.91 -23.73 24.59
C THR A 179 8.40 -24.65 23.47
N HIS A 180 9.22 -24.12 22.57
CA HIS A 180 9.77 -24.84 21.45
C HIS A 180 11.29 -24.66 21.35
N ARG A 181 12.00 -25.67 20.86
CA ARG A 181 13.44 -25.56 20.64
C ARG A 181 13.72 -25.01 19.25
N LEU A 182 14.69 -24.11 19.17
CA LEU A 182 15.13 -23.55 17.89
C LEU A 182 15.53 -24.67 16.92
N GLY A 183 15.04 -24.61 15.68
CA GLY A 183 15.34 -25.59 14.62
C GLY A 183 14.41 -26.80 14.59
N GLN A 184 13.44 -26.90 15.49
CA GLN A 184 12.40 -27.94 15.39
C GLN A 184 11.13 -27.39 14.74
N VAL A 185 10.35 -28.24 14.10
CA VAL A 185 9.06 -27.88 13.51
C VAL A 185 8.03 -27.78 14.64
N LEU A 186 7.36 -26.62 14.77
CA LEU A 186 6.21 -26.44 15.63
C LEU A 186 4.94 -26.83 14.86
N ALA A 187 4.28 -27.90 15.28
CA ALA A 187 2.95 -28.27 14.79
C ALA A 187 1.87 -27.56 15.61
N LEU A 188 0.91 -26.96 14.92
CA LEU A 188 -0.27 -26.33 15.51
C LEU A 188 -1.52 -26.97 14.92
N ASP A 189 -2.40 -27.44 15.79
CA ASP A 189 -3.74 -27.87 15.40
C ASP A 189 -4.66 -26.65 15.37
N VAL A 190 -5.25 -26.38 14.23
CA VAL A 190 -6.04 -25.18 13.99
C VAL A 190 -7.39 -25.58 13.44
N VAL A 191 -8.45 -25.13 14.08
CA VAL A 191 -9.82 -25.24 13.59
C VAL A 191 -10.22 -23.89 12.99
N VAL A 192 -10.65 -23.91 11.72
CA VAL A 192 -11.17 -22.74 11.02
C VAL A 192 -12.65 -22.96 10.75
N THR A 193 -13.48 -22.01 11.15
CA THR A 193 -14.91 -21.98 10.82
C THR A 193 -15.21 -20.76 9.98
N ASP A 194 -16.02 -20.93 8.96
CA ASP A 194 -16.37 -19.89 7.97
C ASP A 194 -17.84 -20.08 7.55
N ASP A 195 -18.52 -18.99 7.21
CA ASP A 195 -19.90 -19.02 6.72
C ASP A 195 -19.99 -19.48 5.24
N GLY A 196 -18.87 -19.67 4.58
CA GLY A 196 -18.77 -20.09 3.17
C GLY A 196 -19.15 -18.99 2.17
N VAL A 197 -19.08 -17.74 2.57
CA VAL A 197 -19.34 -16.57 1.71
C VAL A 197 -18.02 -15.79 1.47
N PRO A 198 -17.66 -15.47 0.22
CA PRO A 198 -18.34 -15.84 -1.03
C PRO A 198 -18.15 -17.31 -1.40
N ARG A 199 -19.15 -17.91 -2.04
CA ARG A 199 -19.05 -19.28 -2.52
C ARG A 199 -17.84 -19.47 -3.43
N ALA A 200 -17.13 -20.58 -3.23
CA ALA A 200 -16.00 -20.94 -4.07
C ALA A 200 -16.40 -20.95 -5.56
N ARG A 201 -15.68 -20.20 -6.39
CA ARG A 201 -15.88 -20.27 -7.83
C ARG A 201 -15.30 -21.58 -8.35
N PRO A 202 -16.01 -22.30 -9.24
CA PRO A 202 -15.42 -23.43 -9.93
C PRO A 202 -14.12 -22.97 -10.63
N LEU A 203 -13.04 -23.71 -10.44
CA LEU A 203 -11.83 -23.47 -11.20
C LEU A 203 -12.14 -23.60 -12.68
N ALA A 204 -11.80 -22.59 -13.47
CA ALA A 204 -11.88 -22.70 -14.91
C ALA A 204 -11.05 -23.91 -15.36
N PRO A 205 -11.55 -24.76 -16.28
CA PRO A 205 -10.77 -25.88 -16.79
C PRO A 205 -9.46 -25.32 -17.34
N THR A 206 -8.34 -25.80 -16.82
CA THR A 206 -7.03 -25.50 -17.36
C THR A 206 -6.98 -26.05 -18.77
N ASN A 207 -7.04 -25.18 -19.76
CA ASN A 207 -6.84 -25.58 -21.14
C ASN A 207 -5.34 -25.97 -21.28
N PRO A 208 -4.98 -27.22 -21.47
CA PRO A 208 -3.58 -27.59 -21.70
C PRO A 208 -3.15 -26.96 -23.03
N ARG A 209 -2.14 -26.09 -22.98
CA ARG A 209 -1.47 -25.57 -24.17
C ARG A 209 -0.58 -26.64 -24.75
#